data_f093dd75a7ef09ac7a75cf22150e2615
#
_entry.id   f093dd75a7ef09ac7a75cf22150e2615
#
_cell.length_a   1.000
_cell.length_b   1.000
_cell.length_c   1.000
_cell.angle_alpha   90.00
_cell.angle_beta   90.00
_cell.angle_gamma   90.00
#
_symmetry.space_group_name_H-M   'P 1'
#
loop_
_entity.id
_entity.type
_entity.pdbx_description
1 polymer ?
#
loop_
_entity_poly.entity_id
_entity_poly.type
_entity_poly.pdbx_seq_one_letter_code
_entity_poly.pdbx_strand_id
1 'polypeptide(L)'
;MYWSDFKDYLQEYPSDFPDAQAYEALLQIANDNTGRPMTEYTHYNLPVSIELSLRKSISRHWGVSAGLQYTYLSSESSIGEDSKWVKRQKLHYIGLSVKLDRRLYTTRTFSFYATGGGTIDKSVSGKLEQDFIVQKERIYSSTENLKIKPFQFSIHAALGIQYNINPTLGAFIEPGAAFYFKDGSFKNTIRDKHPLHFNLQLGVHWNY
;
A
#
# COMPACT_ATOMS: atom_id res chain seq x y z
N MET A 1 -21.02 -12.70 9.71
CA MET A 1 -22.14 -12.29 8.86
C MET A 1 -22.27 -13.29 7.73
N TYR A 2 -23.48 -13.78 7.48
CA TYR A 2 -23.76 -14.65 6.33
C TYR A 2 -24.33 -13.83 5.19
N TRP A 3 -24.29 -14.35 3.98
CA TRP A 3 -24.88 -13.69 2.83
C TRP A 3 -26.42 -13.58 2.93
N SER A 4 -27.06 -14.49 3.65
CA SER A 4 -28.50 -14.38 4.02
C SER A 4 -28.78 -13.09 4.77
N ASP A 5 -28.01 -12.82 5.83
CA ASP A 5 -28.20 -11.64 6.69
C ASP A 5 -27.97 -10.34 5.90
N PHE A 6 -26.98 -10.36 4.98
CA PHE A 6 -26.69 -9.22 4.11
C PHE A 6 -27.81 -9.00 3.07
N LYS A 7 -28.38 -10.07 2.54
CA LYS A 7 -29.53 -9.99 1.64
C LYS A 7 -30.73 -9.37 2.34
N ASP A 8 -31.04 -9.82 3.56
CA ASP A 8 -32.15 -9.29 4.36
C ASP A 8 -31.93 -7.79 4.65
N TYR A 9 -30.68 -7.39 4.97
CA TYR A 9 -30.32 -5.99 5.14
C TYR A 9 -30.54 -5.16 3.87
N LEU A 10 -30.11 -5.66 2.71
CA LEU A 10 -30.33 -4.98 1.41
C LEU A 10 -31.84 -4.74 1.15
N GLN A 11 -32.68 -5.71 1.49
CA GLN A 11 -34.14 -5.62 1.27
C GLN A 11 -34.82 -4.70 2.27
N GLU A 12 -34.32 -4.65 3.51
CA GLU A 12 -34.86 -3.79 4.57
C GLU A 12 -34.47 -2.32 4.39
N TYR A 13 -33.23 -2.06 3.88
CA TYR A 13 -32.65 -0.71 3.73
C TYR A 13 -32.21 -0.39 2.30
N PRO A 14 -33.12 -0.41 1.30
CA PRO A 14 -32.75 -0.13 -0.09
C PRO A 14 -32.26 1.31 -0.30
N SER A 15 -32.67 2.25 0.56
CA SER A 15 -32.26 3.66 0.50
C SER A 15 -30.76 3.88 0.78
N ASP A 16 -30.09 2.94 1.43
CA ASP A 16 -28.65 3.01 1.69
C ASP A 16 -27.84 2.79 0.41
N PHE A 17 -28.49 2.32 -0.65
CA PHE A 17 -27.91 2.01 -1.95
C PHE A 17 -28.59 2.83 -3.06
N PRO A 18 -28.23 4.11 -3.22
CA PRO A 18 -28.92 5.01 -4.15
C PRO A 18 -28.73 4.66 -5.63
N ASP A 19 -27.70 3.87 -5.96
CA ASP A 19 -27.45 3.39 -7.32
C ASP A 19 -28.21 2.08 -7.55
N ALA A 20 -29.24 2.14 -8.39
CA ALA A 20 -30.11 0.99 -8.66
C ALA A 20 -29.37 -0.19 -9.31
N GLN A 21 -28.38 0.07 -10.19
CA GLN A 21 -27.63 -1.00 -10.84
C GLN A 21 -26.69 -1.69 -9.84
N ALA A 22 -26.04 -0.91 -8.96
CA ALA A 22 -25.22 -1.45 -7.88
C ALA A 22 -26.04 -2.29 -6.91
N TYR A 23 -27.25 -1.82 -6.56
CA TYR A 23 -28.19 -2.52 -5.68
C TYR A 23 -28.63 -3.86 -6.28
N GLU A 24 -29.04 -3.88 -7.53
CA GLU A 24 -29.45 -5.12 -8.21
C GLU A 24 -28.29 -6.12 -8.31
N ALA A 25 -27.09 -5.65 -8.65
CA ALA A 25 -25.90 -6.49 -8.70
C ALA A 25 -25.55 -7.09 -7.33
N LEU A 26 -25.66 -6.31 -6.24
CA LEU A 26 -25.46 -6.80 -4.88
C LEU A 26 -26.51 -7.83 -4.46
N LEU A 27 -27.78 -7.62 -4.80
CA LEU A 27 -28.84 -8.60 -4.56
C LEU A 27 -28.58 -9.92 -5.28
N GLN A 28 -28.14 -9.88 -6.54
CA GLN A 28 -27.79 -11.09 -7.28
C GLN A 28 -26.61 -11.82 -6.65
N ILE A 29 -25.53 -11.08 -6.28
CA ILE A 29 -24.37 -11.66 -5.57
C ILE A 29 -24.80 -12.30 -4.26
N ALA A 30 -25.68 -11.64 -3.48
CA ALA A 30 -26.19 -12.17 -2.21
C ALA A 30 -27.05 -13.42 -2.42
N ASN A 31 -27.85 -13.47 -3.45
CA ASN A 31 -28.65 -14.63 -3.81
C ASN A 31 -27.79 -15.84 -4.19
N ASP A 32 -26.80 -15.63 -5.07
CA ASP A 32 -25.90 -16.70 -5.56
C ASP A 32 -25.02 -17.29 -4.44
N ASN A 33 -24.75 -16.50 -3.40
CA ASN A 33 -23.94 -16.92 -2.26
C ASN A 33 -24.77 -17.26 -1.00
N THR A 34 -26.11 -17.30 -1.08
CA THR A 34 -27.00 -17.58 0.06
C THR A 34 -26.57 -18.87 0.78
N GLY A 35 -26.58 -18.83 2.12
CA GLY A 35 -26.16 -19.96 2.96
C GLY A 35 -24.65 -20.07 3.20
N ARG A 36 -23.83 -19.22 2.60
CA ARG A 36 -22.39 -19.16 2.79
C ARG A 36 -21.98 -18.00 3.72
N PRO A 37 -20.85 -18.10 4.44
CA PRO A 37 -20.32 -16.98 5.21
C PRO A 37 -19.76 -15.92 4.25
N MET A 38 -19.95 -14.63 4.59
CA MET A 38 -19.30 -13.51 3.91
C MET A 38 -17.83 -13.44 4.36
N THR A 39 -16.95 -14.10 3.63
CA THR A 39 -15.51 -14.07 3.88
C THR A 39 -14.84 -13.15 2.88
N GLU A 40 -14.14 -12.14 3.39
CA GLU A 40 -13.34 -11.22 2.57
C GLU A 40 -11.92 -11.79 2.43
N TYR A 41 -11.53 -12.09 1.22
CA TYR A 41 -10.16 -12.47 0.87
C TYR A 41 -9.44 -11.25 0.33
N THR A 42 -8.40 -10.79 1.04
CA THR A 42 -7.63 -9.64 0.62
C THR A 42 -6.21 -10.04 0.25
N HIS A 43 -5.82 -9.69 -0.97
CA HIS A 43 -4.45 -9.82 -1.46
C HIS A 43 -3.77 -8.44 -1.46
N TYR A 44 -2.62 -8.36 -0.79
CA TYR A 44 -1.80 -7.15 -0.73
C TYR A 44 -0.60 -7.31 -1.65
N ASN A 45 -0.47 -6.40 -2.61
CA ASN A 45 0.73 -6.35 -3.43
C ASN A 45 1.89 -5.75 -2.63
N LEU A 46 3.11 -6.16 -2.97
CA LEU A 46 4.31 -5.61 -2.36
C LEU A 46 4.37 -4.09 -2.59
N PRO A 47 4.43 -3.26 -1.52
CA PRO A 47 4.65 -1.83 -1.66
C PRO A 47 5.98 -1.53 -2.34
N VAL A 48 5.94 -0.66 -3.34
CA VAL A 48 7.14 -0.21 -4.06
C VAL A 48 7.31 1.29 -3.83
N SER A 49 8.52 1.67 -3.43
CA SER A 49 8.89 3.07 -3.22
C SER A 49 10.05 3.46 -4.12
N ILE A 50 10.02 4.68 -4.63
CA ILE A 50 11.13 5.31 -5.36
C ILE A 50 11.59 6.50 -4.54
N GLU A 51 12.91 6.60 -4.30
CA GLU A 51 13.50 7.65 -3.48
C GLU A 51 14.65 8.38 -4.19
N LEU A 52 14.70 9.68 -3.99
CA LEU A 52 15.86 10.52 -4.29
C LEU A 52 16.37 11.11 -2.98
N SER A 53 17.60 10.84 -2.61
CA SER A 53 18.15 11.24 -1.31
C SER A 53 19.57 11.80 -1.37
N LEU A 54 19.83 12.66 -0.41
CA LEU A 54 21.16 13.16 -0.09
C LEU A 54 21.74 12.29 1.02
N ARG A 55 22.96 11.79 0.82
CA ARG A 55 23.66 10.95 1.79
C ARG A 55 24.98 11.59 2.22
N LYS A 56 25.15 11.72 3.52
CA LYS A 56 26.39 12.21 4.12
C LYS A 56 27.05 11.11 4.94
N SER A 57 28.34 10.88 4.68
CA SER A 57 29.15 9.98 5.49
C SER A 57 29.56 10.67 6.79
N ILE A 58 29.12 10.13 7.94
CA ILE A 58 29.52 10.62 9.27
C ILE A 58 30.84 9.99 9.69
N SER A 59 31.04 8.71 9.34
CA SER A 59 32.27 7.99 9.63
C SER A 59 32.54 6.95 8.54
N ARG A 60 33.64 6.19 8.71
CA ARG A 60 34.01 5.11 7.79
C ARG A 60 32.86 4.08 7.59
N HIS A 61 32.07 3.83 8.63
CA HIS A 61 31.02 2.82 8.62
C HIS A 61 29.61 3.38 8.69
N TRP A 62 29.41 4.65 9.05
CA TRP A 62 28.12 5.25 9.27
C TRP A 62 27.85 6.40 8.31
N GLY A 63 26.63 6.48 7.84
CA GLY A 63 26.09 7.59 7.06
C GLY A 63 24.69 7.95 7.50
N VAL A 64 24.30 9.16 7.21
CA VAL A 64 22.91 9.64 7.34
C VAL A 64 22.43 10.02 5.96
N SER A 65 21.21 9.66 5.63
CA SER A 65 20.54 10.07 4.42
C SER A 65 19.21 10.72 4.72
N ALA A 66 18.83 11.68 3.88
CA ALA A 66 17.51 12.29 3.89
C ALA A 66 17.02 12.44 2.45
N GLY A 67 15.76 12.14 2.20
CA GLY A 67 15.25 12.07 0.84
C GLY A 67 13.76 12.31 0.70
N LEU A 68 13.38 12.50 -0.56
CA LEU A 68 12.00 12.50 -1.01
C LEU A 68 11.68 11.12 -1.58
N GLN A 69 10.57 10.54 -1.13
CA GLN A 69 10.10 9.27 -1.65
C GLN A 69 8.68 9.36 -2.22
N TYR A 70 8.44 8.56 -3.22
CA TYR A 70 7.10 8.28 -3.74
C TYR A 70 6.81 6.81 -3.52
N THR A 71 5.65 6.50 -2.92
CA THR A 71 5.25 5.12 -2.63
C THR A 71 3.92 4.80 -3.30
N TYR A 72 3.89 3.67 -4.00
CA TYR A 72 2.69 3.08 -4.56
C TYR A 72 2.28 1.84 -3.78
N LEU A 73 1.01 1.82 -3.36
CA LEU A 73 0.39 0.68 -2.69
C LEU A 73 -0.85 0.25 -3.47
N SER A 74 -1.04 -1.05 -3.59
CA SER A 74 -2.27 -1.61 -4.14
C SER A 74 -2.70 -2.85 -3.38
N SER A 75 -4.01 -3.03 -3.28
CA SER A 75 -4.63 -4.25 -2.75
C SER A 75 -5.88 -4.58 -3.54
N GLU A 76 -6.19 -5.85 -3.56
CA GLU A 76 -7.44 -6.37 -4.10
C GLU A 76 -8.11 -7.22 -3.03
N SER A 77 -9.36 -6.95 -2.75
CA SER A 77 -10.18 -7.82 -1.92
C SER A 77 -11.41 -8.30 -2.69
N SER A 78 -11.79 -9.53 -2.43
CA SER A 78 -12.97 -10.17 -3.03
C SER A 78 -13.83 -10.81 -1.95
N ILE A 79 -15.14 -10.66 -2.10
CA ILE A 79 -16.15 -11.25 -1.23
C ILE A 79 -17.13 -12.03 -2.11
N GLY A 80 -17.28 -13.33 -1.87
CA GLY A 80 -18.08 -14.25 -2.70
C GLY A 80 -17.19 -15.17 -3.55
N GLU A 81 -17.82 -16.07 -4.30
CA GLU A 81 -17.14 -17.06 -5.14
C GLU A 81 -17.34 -16.77 -6.63
N ASP A 82 -18.25 -17.51 -7.32
CA ASP A 82 -18.54 -17.31 -8.75
C ASP A 82 -19.21 -15.95 -9.01
N SER A 83 -20.12 -15.55 -8.10
CA SER A 83 -20.65 -14.19 -8.03
C SER A 83 -20.00 -13.48 -6.86
N LYS A 84 -19.28 -12.37 -7.12
CA LYS A 84 -18.42 -11.73 -6.13
C LYS A 84 -18.36 -10.22 -6.27
N TRP A 85 -18.13 -9.58 -5.14
CA TRP A 85 -17.80 -8.17 -5.05
C TRP A 85 -16.29 -8.01 -4.92
N VAL A 86 -15.65 -7.38 -5.90
CA VAL A 86 -14.22 -7.14 -5.95
C VAL A 86 -13.96 -5.67 -5.68
N LYS A 87 -13.07 -5.39 -4.72
CA LYS A 87 -12.61 -4.05 -4.37
C LYS A 87 -11.12 -3.95 -4.64
N ARG A 88 -10.70 -2.98 -5.46
CA ARG A 88 -9.29 -2.67 -5.70
C ARG A 88 -8.97 -1.30 -5.16
N GLN A 89 -8.01 -1.23 -4.27
CA GLN A 89 -7.53 0.02 -3.71
C GLN A 89 -6.15 0.34 -4.26
N LYS A 90 -5.97 1.56 -4.78
CA LYS A 90 -4.68 2.08 -5.26
C LYS A 90 -4.39 3.38 -4.54
N LEU A 91 -3.25 3.46 -3.86
CA LEU A 91 -2.86 4.61 -3.05
C LEU A 91 -1.48 5.10 -3.45
N HIS A 92 -1.34 6.42 -3.54
CA HIS A 92 -0.12 7.11 -3.91
C HIS A 92 0.27 8.04 -2.76
N TYR A 93 1.51 7.92 -2.30
CA TYR A 93 2.06 8.74 -1.23
C TYR A 93 3.32 9.46 -1.69
N ILE A 94 3.50 10.68 -1.18
CA ILE A 94 4.77 11.41 -1.23
C ILE A 94 5.22 11.60 0.21
N GLY A 95 6.48 11.35 0.49
CA GLY A 95 7.03 11.40 1.83
C GLY A 95 8.44 11.94 1.91
N LEU A 96 8.80 12.29 3.13
CA LEU A 96 10.17 12.62 3.53
C LEU A 96 10.73 11.47 4.36
N SER A 97 11.93 11.04 4.04
CA SER A 97 12.66 10.00 4.76
C SER A 97 13.89 10.57 5.44
N VAL A 98 14.22 10.03 6.61
CA VAL A 98 15.51 10.22 7.28
C VAL A 98 16.00 8.86 7.75
N LYS A 99 17.21 8.47 7.33
CA LYS A 99 17.77 7.15 7.57
C LYS A 99 19.18 7.24 8.15
N LEU A 100 19.52 6.25 8.96
CA LEU A 100 20.88 5.96 9.42
C LEU A 100 21.33 4.68 8.71
N ASP A 101 22.48 4.77 8.05
CA ASP A 101 23.05 3.68 7.26
C ASP A 101 24.32 3.16 7.92
N ARG A 102 24.44 1.85 8.05
CA ARG A 102 25.67 1.17 8.47
C ARG A 102 26.25 0.41 7.29
N ARG A 103 27.41 0.84 6.78
CA ARG A 103 28.13 0.14 5.73
C ARG A 103 28.71 -1.16 6.29
N LEU A 104 28.37 -2.26 5.61
CA LEU A 104 28.82 -3.60 5.97
C LEU A 104 30.04 -3.99 5.13
N TYR A 105 29.94 -3.73 3.82
CA TYR A 105 31.00 -4.01 2.87
C TYR A 105 30.95 -3.03 1.71
N THR A 106 32.09 -2.53 1.25
CA THR A 106 32.17 -1.57 0.14
C THR A 106 33.33 -1.90 -0.78
N THR A 107 33.03 -1.96 -2.05
CA THR A 107 34.00 -2.03 -3.15
C THR A 107 33.95 -0.72 -3.94
N ARG A 108 34.77 -0.61 -4.98
CA ARG A 108 34.72 0.54 -5.88
C ARG A 108 33.36 0.67 -6.60
N THR A 109 32.72 -0.47 -6.91
CA THR A 109 31.50 -0.54 -7.72
C THR A 109 30.24 -0.74 -6.89
N PHE A 110 30.30 -1.50 -5.79
CA PHE A 110 29.16 -1.84 -4.97
C PHE A 110 29.38 -1.52 -3.49
N SER A 111 28.32 -1.15 -2.82
CA SER A 111 28.27 -0.98 -1.36
C SER A 111 27.09 -1.77 -0.80
N PHE A 112 27.36 -2.59 0.22
CA PHE A 112 26.35 -3.31 0.99
C PHE A 112 26.21 -2.64 2.35
N TYR A 113 24.98 -2.39 2.77
CA TYR A 113 24.71 -1.68 4.01
C TYR A 113 23.39 -2.14 4.64
N ALA A 114 23.28 -1.93 5.95
CA ALA A 114 22.01 -1.98 6.65
C ALA A 114 21.54 -0.55 6.89
N THR A 115 20.25 -0.31 6.76
CA THR A 115 19.66 1.00 6.97
C THR A 115 18.45 0.90 7.88
N GLY A 116 18.20 1.95 8.65
CA GLY A 116 17.01 2.10 9.46
C GLY A 116 16.66 3.56 9.62
N GLY A 117 15.38 3.87 9.67
CA GLY A 117 14.96 5.26 9.73
C GLY A 117 13.46 5.44 9.89
N GLY A 118 13.03 6.68 9.71
CA GLY A 118 11.63 7.08 9.77
C GLY A 118 11.21 7.81 8.52
N THR A 119 9.91 7.72 8.21
CA THR A 119 9.29 8.49 7.13
C THR A 119 8.02 9.18 7.59
N ILE A 120 7.74 10.29 6.94
CA ILE A 120 6.48 11.02 7.06
C ILE A 120 5.89 11.08 5.66
N ASP A 121 4.81 10.35 5.45
CA ASP A 121 4.13 10.24 4.16
C ASP A 121 2.82 11.03 4.16
N LYS A 122 2.47 11.59 3.01
CA LYS A 122 1.15 12.16 2.75
C LYS A 122 0.54 11.53 1.52
N SER A 123 -0.71 11.07 1.62
CA SER A 123 -1.45 10.59 0.46
C SER A 123 -1.76 11.75 -0.49
N VAL A 124 -1.37 11.58 -1.74
CA VAL A 124 -1.63 12.57 -2.81
C VAL A 124 -2.75 12.12 -3.74
N SER A 125 -2.98 10.81 -3.84
CA SER A 125 -4.07 10.25 -4.61
C SER A 125 -4.45 8.88 -4.06
N GLY A 126 -5.74 8.60 -4.04
CA GLY A 126 -6.29 7.30 -3.71
C GLY A 126 -7.47 7.00 -4.61
N LYS A 127 -7.57 5.76 -5.10
CA LYS A 127 -8.70 5.27 -5.87
C LYS A 127 -9.20 3.97 -5.28
N LEU A 128 -10.50 3.85 -5.16
CA LEU A 128 -11.22 2.62 -4.84
C LEU A 128 -12.06 2.26 -6.05
N GLU A 129 -11.69 1.18 -6.71
CA GLU A 129 -12.45 0.58 -7.80
C GLU A 129 -13.27 -0.57 -7.20
N GLN A 130 -14.57 -0.61 -7.50
CA GLN A 130 -15.48 -1.65 -7.05
C GLN A 130 -16.12 -2.29 -8.27
N ASP A 131 -15.92 -3.59 -8.44
CA ASP A 131 -16.53 -4.37 -9.51
C ASP A 131 -17.49 -5.39 -8.91
N PHE A 132 -18.70 -5.42 -9.41
CA PHE A 132 -19.70 -6.44 -9.11
C PHE A 132 -19.75 -7.44 -10.26
N ILE A 133 -19.34 -8.65 -9.95
CA ILE A 133 -19.24 -9.77 -10.89
C ILE A 133 -20.30 -10.77 -10.54
N VAL A 134 -21.19 -11.09 -11.47
CA VAL A 134 -22.24 -12.10 -11.35
C VAL A 134 -22.00 -13.16 -12.41
N GLN A 135 -21.90 -14.43 -11.99
CA GLN A 135 -21.65 -15.58 -12.89
C GLN A 135 -20.46 -15.36 -13.83
N LYS A 136 -19.37 -14.76 -13.30
CA LYS A 136 -18.13 -14.40 -14.02
C LYS A 136 -18.23 -13.24 -15.01
N GLU A 137 -19.42 -12.60 -15.13
CA GLU A 137 -19.59 -11.38 -15.92
C GLU A 137 -19.60 -10.15 -15.02
N ARG A 138 -18.88 -9.09 -15.43
CA ARG A 138 -18.87 -7.81 -14.70
C ARG A 138 -20.10 -7.02 -15.09
N ILE A 139 -21.05 -6.90 -14.15
CA ILE A 139 -22.34 -6.23 -14.36
C ILE A 139 -22.25 -4.75 -14.03
N TYR A 140 -21.47 -4.40 -13.01
CA TYR A 140 -21.34 -3.02 -12.54
C TYR A 140 -19.91 -2.71 -12.11
N SER A 141 -19.47 -1.50 -12.38
CA SER A 141 -18.16 -0.98 -11.94
C SER A 141 -18.29 0.46 -11.49
N SER A 142 -17.72 0.75 -10.34
CA SER A 142 -17.69 2.11 -9.78
C SER A 142 -16.26 2.45 -9.36
N THR A 143 -15.89 3.72 -9.51
CA THR A 143 -14.61 4.25 -9.07
C THR A 143 -14.83 5.45 -8.17
N GLU A 144 -14.33 5.36 -6.95
CA GLU A 144 -14.36 6.45 -5.96
C GLU A 144 -12.95 6.98 -5.70
N ASN A 145 -12.82 8.31 -5.63
CA ASN A 145 -11.58 8.94 -5.21
C ASN A 145 -11.51 8.98 -3.68
N LEU A 146 -10.48 8.33 -3.13
CA LEU A 146 -10.21 8.33 -1.69
C LEU A 146 -9.36 9.54 -1.31
N LYS A 147 -9.89 10.43 -0.48
CA LYS A 147 -9.14 11.53 0.13
C LYS A 147 -8.67 11.09 1.53
N ILE A 148 -7.39 10.81 1.68
CA ILE A 148 -6.76 10.49 2.96
C ILE A 148 -6.04 11.76 3.41
N LYS A 149 -6.53 12.40 4.47
CA LYS A 149 -6.03 13.69 4.94
C LYS A 149 -4.83 13.62 5.90
N PRO A 150 -4.75 12.66 6.85
CA PRO A 150 -3.67 12.62 7.83
C PRO A 150 -2.30 12.35 7.22
N PHE A 151 -1.25 12.78 7.95
CA PHE A 151 0.11 12.34 7.69
C PHE A 151 0.29 10.95 8.29
N GLN A 152 0.97 10.09 7.56
CA GLN A 152 1.32 8.74 7.98
C GLN A 152 2.78 8.71 8.42
N PHE A 153 3.01 8.34 9.67
CA PHE A 153 4.36 8.11 10.20
C PHE A 153 4.71 6.63 10.09
N SER A 154 5.96 6.34 9.77
CA SER A 154 6.48 4.97 9.79
C SER A 154 7.95 4.93 10.20
N ILE A 155 8.35 3.75 10.70
CA ILE A 155 9.76 3.38 10.87
C ILE A 155 10.04 2.19 9.95
N HIS A 156 11.25 2.11 9.45
CA HIS A 156 11.66 1.03 8.56
C HIS A 156 13.08 0.57 8.84
N ALA A 157 13.35 -0.67 8.45
CA ALA A 157 14.68 -1.26 8.44
C ALA A 157 14.85 -2.09 7.17
N ALA A 158 16.01 -2.00 6.55
CA ALA A 158 16.29 -2.67 5.28
C ALA A 158 17.77 -3.07 5.18
N LEU A 159 18.04 -4.00 4.25
CA LEU A 159 19.38 -4.26 3.73
C LEU A 159 19.48 -3.65 2.35
N GLY A 160 20.53 -2.86 2.11
CA GLY A 160 20.71 -2.14 0.87
C GLY A 160 21.89 -2.62 0.07
N ILE A 161 21.73 -2.62 -1.25
CA ILE A 161 22.80 -2.77 -2.22
C ILE A 161 22.81 -1.50 -3.05
N GLN A 162 23.93 -0.81 -3.07
CA GLN A 162 24.14 0.37 -3.90
C GLN A 162 25.16 0.07 -4.99
N TYR A 163 24.81 0.38 -6.23
CA TYR A 163 25.75 0.46 -7.36
C TYR A 163 26.29 1.88 -7.45
N ASN A 164 27.61 2.05 -7.30
CA ASN A 164 28.29 3.35 -7.37
C ASN A 164 28.51 3.73 -8.85
N ILE A 165 27.66 4.60 -9.39
CA ILE A 165 27.76 5.10 -10.77
C ILE A 165 29.01 5.97 -10.90
N ASN A 166 29.24 6.82 -9.91
CA ASN A 166 30.43 7.64 -9.76
C ASN A 166 30.65 7.95 -8.24
N PRO A 167 31.69 8.69 -7.82
CA PRO A 167 31.93 8.98 -6.41
C PRO A 167 30.79 9.70 -5.69
N THR A 168 29.98 10.46 -6.42
CA THR A 168 28.90 11.27 -5.85
C THR A 168 27.52 10.67 -6.07
N LEU A 169 27.33 9.75 -7.02
CA LEU A 169 26.02 9.22 -7.38
C LEU A 169 26.01 7.70 -7.29
N GLY A 170 25.01 7.15 -6.59
CA GLY A 170 24.77 5.72 -6.50
C GLY A 170 23.30 5.36 -6.63
N ALA A 171 23.00 4.34 -7.44
CA ALA A 171 21.68 3.74 -7.52
C ALA A 171 21.58 2.61 -6.49
N PHE A 172 20.44 2.49 -5.81
CA PHE A 172 20.26 1.50 -4.76
C PHE A 172 18.96 0.72 -4.86
N ILE A 173 18.97 -0.45 -4.22
CA ILE A 173 17.83 -1.29 -3.96
C ILE A 173 17.85 -1.70 -2.48
N GLU A 174 16.73 -1.52 -1.78
CA GLU A 174 16.56 -1.78 -0.36
C GLU A 174 15.30 -2.63 -0.12
N PRO A 175 15.40 -3.97 -0.15
CA PRO A 175 14.39 -4.83 0.43
C PRO A 175 14.39 -4.66 1.95
N GLY A 176 13.19 -4.50 2.53
CA GLY A 176 13.06 -4.24 3.96
C GLY A 176 11.67 -4.43 4.50
N ALA A 177 11.49 -4.03 5.75
CA ALA A 177 10.20 -4.01 6.43
C ALA A 177 9.94 -2.61 7.01
N ALA A 178 8.69 -2.19 6.95
CA ALA A 178 8.24 -0.94 7.51
C ALA A 178 7.08 -1.17 8.47
N PHE A 179 7.09 -0.46 9.59
CA PHE A 179 6.01 -0.42 10.55
C PHE A 179 5.34 0.96 10.50
N TYR A 180 4.05 0.97 10.19
CA TYR A 180 3.24 2.17 10.06
C TYR A 180 2.47 2.44 11.34
N PHE A 181 2.56 3.66 11.87
CA PHE A 181 1.77 4.08 13.02
C PHE A 181 0.35 4.44 12.57
N LYS A 182 -0.65 4.17 13.42
CA LYS A 182 -2.02 4.56 13.13
C LYS A 182 -2.13 6.08 12.98
N ASP A 183 -2.76 6.54 11.91
CA ASP A 183 -2.90 7.96 11.59
C ASP A 183 -4.22 8.58 12.08
N GLY A 184 -5.09 7.77 12.72
CA GLY A 184 -6.40 8.20 13.19
C GLY A 184 -7.42 8.42 12.07
N SER A 185 -7.14 7.98 10.84
CA SER A 185 -8.11 8.03 9.77
C SER A 185 -9.21 6.99 10.01
N PHE A 186 -10.48 7.39 9.80
CA PHE A 186 -11.63 6.47 9.83
C PHE A 186 -11.67 5.53 8.61
N LYS A 187 -10.77 5.69 7.65
CA LYS A 187 -10.69 4.86 6.44
C LYS A 187 -9.69 3.74 6.68
N ASN A 188 -10.18 2.51 6.78
CA ASN A 188 -9.37 1.30 6.87
C ASN A 188 -8.47 1.15 5.64
N THR A 189 -7.28 1.71 5.71
CA THR A 189 -6.25 1.53 4.68
C THR A 189 -5.50 0.22 4.92
N ILE A 190 -4.75 -0.22 3.92
CA ILE A 190 -3.86 -1.38 4.04
C ILE A 190 -2.91 -1.21 5.23
N ARG A 191 -2.38 0.00 5.43
CA ARG A 191 -1.42 0.33 6.49
C ARG A 191 -2.04 0.24 7.89
N ASP A 192 -3.35 0.47 8.02
CA ASP A 192 -4.07 0.38 9.29
C ASP A 192 -4.42 -1.07 9.67
N LYS A 193 -4.78 -1.88 8.68
CA LYS A 193 -5.12 -3.31 8.90
C LYS A 193 -3.88 -4.16 9.18
N HIS A 194 -2.77 -3.87 8.50
CA HIS A 194 -1.50 -4.57 8.64
C HIS A 194 -0.37 -3.55 8.82
N PRO A 195 -0.05 -3.15 10.05
CA PRO A 195 0.95 -2.12 10.31
C PRO A 195 2.37 -2.52 9.91
N LEU A 196 2.69 -3.82 9.88
CA LEU A 196 3.99 -4.34 9.46
C LEU A 196 3.90 -4.86 8.02
N HIS A 197 4.68 -4.26 7.13
CA HIS A 197 4.77 -4.65 5.71
C HIS A 197 6.22 -4.87 5.29
N PHE A 198 6.42 -5.86 4.42
CA PHE A 198 7.62 -5.90 3.59
C PHE A 198 7.46 -4.88 2.47
N ASN A 199 8.52 -4.16 2.17
CA ASN A 199 8.57 -3.19 1.09
C ASN A 199 9.85 -3.33 0.28
N LEU A 200 9.80 -2.84 -0.96
CA LEU A 200 10.96 -2.71 -1.83
C LEU A 200 11.15 -1.22 -2.13
N GLN A 201 12.31 -0.69 -1.76
CA GLN A 201 12.68 0.68 -2.07
C GLN A 201 13.79 0.69 -3.11
N LEU A 202 13.62 1.51 -4.12
CA LEU A 202 14.58 1.77 -5.19
C LEU A 202 14.90 3.26 -5.16
N GLY A 203 16.12 3.63 -5.55
CA GLY A 203 16.39 5.06 -5.59
C GLY A 203 17.81 5.41 -5.97
N VAL A 204 18.09 6.70 -5.79
CA VAL A 204 19.39 7.28 -6.07
C VAL A 204 19.86 8.09 -4.86
N HIS A 205 21.09 7.82 -4.42
CA HIS A 205 21.79 8.60 -3.42
C HIS A 205 22.74 9.60 -4.09
N TRP A 206 22.66 10.85 -3.66
CA TRP A 206 23.69 11.85 -3.94
C TRP A 206 24.61 11.93 -2.69
N ASN A 207 25.83 11.42 -2.83
CA ASN A 207 26.81 11.37 -1.75
C ASN A 207 27.65 12.66 -1.74
N TYR A 208 27.86 13.26 -0.57
CA TYR A 208 28.70 14.46 -0.39
C TYR A 208 29.46 14.42 0.93
#